data_b6d43c9edb8decad8fc927a3f8549c29
#
_entry.id   b6d43c9edb8decad8fc927a3f8549c29
#
_cell.length_a   1.000
_cell.length_b   1.000
_cell.length_c   1.000
_cell.angle_alpha   90.00
_cell.angle_beta   90.00
_cell.angle_gamma   90.00
#
_symmetry.space_group_name_H-M   'P 1'
#
loop_
_entity.id
_entity.type
_entity.pdbx_description
1 polymer ?
#
loop_
_entity_poly.entity_id
_entity_poly.type
_entity_poly.pdbx_seq_one_letter_code
_entity_poly.pdbx_strand_id
1 'polypeptide(L)'
;MSEQDVWVVASFTCKEGALEEIVRHIAVLVSAVQQEPGCLKYDCYRDTKNPRAFTFIEHWASQRDLDVHGHSEAIEHWKKVAEGLREPGMTVQVLMDIAR
;
A
#
# COMPACT_ATOMS: atom_id res chain seq x y z
N MET A 1 14.37 -11.00 22.03
CA MET A 1 14.84 -10.28 20.83
C MET A 1 13.74 -9.38 20.30
N SER A 2 14.10 -8.17 19.95
CA SER A 2 13.15 -7.28 19.31
C SER A 2 12.94 -7.70 17.85
N GLU A 3 11.72 -7.62 17.38
CA GLU A 3 11.42 -7.85 15.98
C GLU A 3 11.93 -6.66 15.16
N GLN A 4 12.41 -6.96 13.97
CA GLN A 4 12.88 -5.94 13.05
C GLN A 4 11.70 -5.32 12.33
N ASP A 5 11.71 -4.00 12.21
CA ASP A 5 10.74 -3.29 11.39
C ASP A 5 11.00 -3.53 9.90
N VAL A 6 9.95 -3.42 9.12
CA VAL A 6 10.01 -3.65 7.66
C VAL A 6 9.35 -2.50 6.92
N TRP A 7 9.84 -2.26 5.71
CA TRP A 7 9.29 -1.28 4.79
C TRP A 7 8.69 -1.98 3.59
N VAL A 8 7.64 -1.40 3.02
CA VAL A 8 7.03 -1.91 1.80
C VAL A 8 6.95 -0.79 0.78
N VAL A 9 7.32 -1.12 -0.46
CA VAL A 9 7.13 -0.23 -1.62
C VAL A 9 6.28 -1.01 -2.62
N ALA A 10 5.07 -0.53 -2.87
CA ALA A 10 4.12 -1.19 -3.76
C ALA A 10 3.62 -0.21 -4.81
N SER A 11 3.81 -0.52 -6.08
CA SER A 11 3.48 0.37 -7.18
C SER A 11 2.50 -0.26 -8.16
N PHE A 12 1.60 0.55 -8.69
CA PHE A 12 0.66 0.13 -9.72
C PHE A 12 0.28 1.33 -10.60
N THR A 13 -0.29 1.03 -11.77
CA THR A 13 -0.84 2.04 -12.67
C THR A 13 -2.33 1.80 -12.79
N CYS A 14 -3.16 2.83 -12.64
CA CYS A 14 -4.59 2.67 -12.85
C CYS A 14 -4.94 2.73 -14.33
N LYS A 15 -6.07 2.14 -14.69
CA LYS A 15 -6.58 2.17 -16.06
C LYS A 15 -6.98 3.58 -16.45
N GLU A 16 -6.95 3.88 -17.74
CA GLU A 16 -7.52 5.11 -18.26
C GLU A 16 -8.99 5.20 -17.87
N GLY A 17 -9.41 6.39 -17.47
CA GLY A 17 -10.78 6.61 -17.03
C GLY A 17 -11.06 6.23 -15.59
N ALA A 18 -10.13 5.56 -14.90
CA ALA A 18 -10.32 5.08 -13.53
C ALA A 18 -9.71 6.01 -12.47
N LEU A 19 -9.04 7.08 -12.89
CA LEU A 19 -8.23 7.92 -11.98
C LEU A 19 -9.05 8.48 -10.81
N GLU A 20 -10.17 9.07 -11.10
CA GLU A 20 -10.98 9.73 -10.08
C GLU A 20 -11.51 8.71 -9.05
N GLU A 21 -11.97 7.58 -9.53
CA GLU A 21 -12.48 6.51 -8.67
C GLU A 21 -11.39 5.89 -7.80
N ILE A 22 -10.22 5.59 -8.39
CA ILE A 22 -9.13 4.96 -7.64
C ILE A 22 -8.60 5.88 -6.53
N VAL A 23 -8.53 7.18 -6.79
CA VAL A 23 -8.07 8.14 -5.79
C VAL A 23 -9.00 8.16 -4.56
N ARG A 24 -10.32 8.06 -4.77
CA ARG A 24 -11.26 7.97 -3.65
C ARG A 24 -11.02 6.72 -2.82
N HIS A 25 -10.81 5.58 -3.48
CA HIS A 25 -10.55 4.32 -2.77
C HIS A 25 -9.21 4.33 -2.04
N ILE A 26 -8.18 4.93 -2.64
CA ILE A 26 -6.88 5.10 -1.99
C ILE A 26 -7.03 5.89 -0.69
N ALA A 27 -7.77 6.99 -0.72
CA ALA A 27 -7.96 7.82 0.47
C ALA A 27 -8.62 7.05 1.61
N VAL A 28 -9.63 6.24 1.30
CA VAL A 28 -10.31 5.40 2.29
C VAL A 28 -9.35 4.36 2.85
N LEU A 29 -8.59 3.69 1.98
CA LEU A 29 -7.64 2.67 2.38
C LEU A 29 -6.56 3.24 3.31
N VAL A 30 -5.94 4.35 2.92
CA VAL A 30 -4.88 4.98 3.70
C VAL A 30 -5.37 5.32 5.11
N SER A 31 -6.54 5.94 5.20
CA SER A 31 -7.13 6.31 6.48
C SER A 31 -7.37 5.10 7.38
N ALA A 32 -7.89 4.02 6.81
CA ALA A 32 -8.19 2.80 7.56
C ALA A 32 -6.90 2.09 8.03
N VAL A 33 -5.93 1.95 7.13
CA VAL A 33 -4.69 1.21 7.43
C VAL A 33 -3.83 1.93 8.47
N GLN A 34 -3.85 3.27 8.48
CA GLN A 34 -3.09 4.05 9.48
C GLN A 34 -3.53 3.74 10.91
N GLN A 35 -4.70 3.15 11.10
CA GLN A 35 -5.21 2.76 12.42
C GLN A 35 -4.88 1.30 12.78
N GLU A 36 -4.29 0.54 11.87
CA GLU A 36 -3.97 -0.87 12.12
C GLU A 36 -2.79 -1.02 13.07
N PRO A 37 -2.78 -2.11 13.90
CA PRO A 37 -1.67 -2.33 14.83
C PRO A 37 -0.34 -2.44 14.11
N GLY A 38 0.68 -1.78 14.64
CA GLY A 38 2.04 -1.83 14.09
C GLY A 38 2.27 -1.00 12.84
N CYS A 39 1.26 -0.27 12.38
CA CYS A 39 1.41 0.63 11.24
C CYS A 39 2.12 1.91 11.69
N LEU A 40 3.37 2.09 11.26
CA LEU A 40 4.17 3.26 11.57
C LEU A 40 4.05 4.33 10.47
N LYS A 41 3.82 3.90 9.23
CA LYS A 41 3.60 4.77 8.10
C LYS A 41 2.81 4.00 7.03
N TYR A 42 1.83 4.67 6.45
CA TYR A 42 1.09 4.12 5.31
C TYR A 42 0.60 5.28 4.47
N ASP A 43 1.32 5.58 3.39
CA ASP A 43 1.00 6.69 2.50
C ASP A 43 1.06 6.24 1.05
N CYS A 44 0.28 6.91 0.21
CA CYS A 44 0.29 6.67 -1.22
C CYS A 44 0.68 7.94 -1.94
N TYR A 45 1.57 7.81 -2.91
CA TYR A 45 2.11 8.92 -3.69
C TYR A 45 1.82 8.72 -5.15
N ARG A 46 1.68 9.82 -5.88
CA ARG A 46 1.50 9.81 -7.32
C ARG A 46 2.82 10.16 -7.99
N ASP A 47 3.15 9.45 -9.07
CA ASP A 47 4.32 9.77 -9.89
C ASP A 47 4.14 11.18 -10.48
N THR A 48 5.20 11.99 -10.42
CA THR A 48 5.11 13.38 -10.92
C THR A 48 4.99 13.46 -12.43
N LYS A 49 5.35 12.41 -13.15
CA LYS A 49 5.36 12.37 -14.62
C LYS A 49 4.24 11.52 -15.21
N ASN A 50 3.64 10.63 -14.40
CA ASN A 50 2.56 9.77 -14.86
C ASN A 50 1.40 9.85 -13.86
N PRO A 51 0.34 10.61 -14.17
CA PRO A 51 -0.75 10.84 -13.21
C PRO A 51 -1.55 9.59 -12.85
N ARG A 52 -1.37 8.49 -13.59
CA ARG A 52 -2.04 7.21 -13.31
C ARG A 52 -1.16 6.23 -12.52
N ALA A 53 0.09 6.60 -12.23
CA ALA A 53 1.01 5.72 -11.50
C ALA A 53 1.07 6.12 -10.04
N PHE A 54 0.88 5.14 -9.17
CA PHE A 54 0.84 5.33 -7.72
C PHE A 54 1.81 4.38 -7.03
N THR A 55 2.37 4.86 -5.90
CA THR A 55 3.27 4.07 -5.08
C THR A 55 2.88 4.22 -3.62
N PHE A 56 2.61 3.09 -2.96
CA PHE A 56 2.47 3.04 -1.52
C PHE A 56 3.84 2.89 -0.90
N ILE A 57 4.10 3.69 0.14
CA ILE A 57 5.28 3.54 0.98
C ILE A 57 4.79 3.27 2.37
N GLU A 58 5.19 2.12 2.93
CA GLU A 58 4.68 1.62 4.18
C GLU A 58 5.82 1.28 5.12
N HIS A 59 5.60 1.49 6.40
CA HIS A 59 6.56 1.12 7.43
C HIS A 59 5.80 0.42 8.55
N TRP A 60 6.20 -0.82 8.84
CA TRP A 60 5.54 -1.68 9.83
C TRP A 60 6.52 -2.05 10.93
N ALA A 61 6.02 -2.10 12.17
CA ALA A 61 6.85 -2.38 13.33
C ALA A 61 7.48 -3.77 13.29
N SER A 62 6.85 -4.73 12.56
CA SER A 62 7.36 -6.09 12.44
C SER A 62 6.77 -6.76 11.20
N GLN A 63 7.40 -7.85 10.77
CA GLN A 63 6.85 -8.69 9.71
C GLN A 63 5.49 -9.26 10.11
N ARG A 64 5.30 -9.59 11.38
CA ARG A 64 4.01 -10.08 11.88
C ARG A 64 2.90 -9.07 11.66
N ASP A 65 3.16 -7.80 11.96
CA ASP A 65 2.16 -6.76 11.76
C ASP A 65 1.83 -6.56 10.28
N LEU A 66 2.83 -6.66 9.42
CA LEU A 66 2.60 -6.63 7.97
C LEU A 66 1.75 -7.81 7.52
N ASP A 67 2.03 -9.01 8.04
CA ASP A 67 1.26 -10.21 7.68
C ASP A 67 -0.21 -10.07 8.11
N VAL A 68 -0.45 -9.55 9.31
CA VAL A 68 -1.81 -9.28 9.78
C VAL A 68 -2.51 -8.26 8.88
N HIS A 69 -1.81 -7.18 8.51
CA HIS A 69 -2.33 -6.20 7.56
C HIS A 69 -2.77 -6.86 6.25
N GLY A 70 -2.00 -7.83 5.76
CA GLY A 70 -2.32 -8.53 4.50
C GLY A 70 -3.66 -9.25 4.51
N HIS A 71 -4.23 -9.49 5.69
CA HIS A 71 -5.54 -10.13 5.87
C HIS A 71 -6.58 -9.19 6.46
N SER A 72 -6.28 -7.90 6.59
CA SER A 72 -7.22 -6.94 7.17
C SER A 72 -8.42 -6.73 6.25
N GLU A 73 -9.52 -6.31 6.85
CA GLU A 73 -10.74 -6.01 6.11
C GLU A 73 -10.52 -4.91 5.08
N ALA A 74 -9.75 -3.88 5.45
CA ALA A 74 -9.47 -2.76 4.55
C ALA A 74 -8.70 -3.22 3.31
N ILE A 75 -7.67 -4.07 3.48
CA ILE A 75 -6.88 -4.53 2.35
C ILE A 75 -7.66 -5.52 1.47
N GLU A 76 -8.50 -6.36 2.08
CA GLU A 76 -9.32 -7.28 1.31
C GLU A 76 -10.32 -6.53 0.42
N HIS A 77 -10.93 -5.48 0.95
CA HIS A 77 -11.81 -4.61 0.17
C HIS A 77 -11.04 -3.91 -0.96
N TRP A 78 -9.87 -3.35 -0.63
CA TRP A 78 -9.01 -2.68 -1.61
C TRP A 78 -8.65 -3.61 -2.77
N LYS A 79 -8.25 -4.84 -2.49
CA LYS A 79 -7.87 -5.80 -3.54
C LYS A 79 -9.01 -6.02 -4.53
N LYS A 80 -10.23 -6.16 -4.03
CA LYS A 80 -11.40 -6.36 -4.88
C LYS A 80 -11.68 -5.16 -5.78
N VAL A 81 -11.63 -3.98 -5.21
CA VAL A 81 -11.88 -2.74 -5.95
C VAL A 81 -10.77 -2.47 -6.95
N ALA A 82 -9.52 -2.58 -6.50
CA ALA A 82 -8.37 -2.24 -7.33
C ALA A 82 -8.20 -3.19 -8.52
N GLU A 83 -8.60 -4.45 -8.39
CA GLU A 83 -8.49 -5.42 -9.48
C GLU A 83 -9.17 -4.92 -10.75
N GLY A 84 -10.32 -4.28 -10.62
CA GLY A 84 -11.06 -3.75 -11.77
C GLY A 84 -10.57 -2.39 -12.27
N LEU A 85 -9.74 -1.70 -11.51
CA LEU A 85 -9.35 -0.32 -11.78
C LEU A 85 -7.86 -0.15 -12.12
N ARG A 86 -7.04 -1.17 -11.93
CA ARG A 86 -5.60 -1.08 -12.21
C ARG A 86 -5.19 -1.90 -13.42
N GLU A 87 -4.10 -1.46 -14.05
CA GLU A 87 -3.44 -2.26 -15.08
C GLU A 87 -2.76 -3.48 -14.44
N PRO A 88 -2.53 -4.56 -15.20
CA PRO A 88 -1.73 -5.68 -14.71
C PRO A 88 -0.29 -5.22 -14.40
N GLY A 89 0.39 -5.97 -13.54
CA GLY A 89 1.81 -5.71 -13.32
C GLY A 89 2.14 -4.92 -12.06
N MET A 90 1.30 -4.99 -11.04
CA MET A 90 1.63 -4.41 -9.73
C MET A 90 2.93 -5.00 -9.20
N THR A 91 3.80 -4.15 -8.64
CA THR A 91 5.05 -4.57 -8.03
C THR A 91 5.01 -4.33 -6.52
N VAL A 92 5.59 -5.27 -5.76
CA VAL A 92 5.68 -5.16 -4.30
C VAL A 92 7.07 -5.57 -3.86
N GLN A 93 7.73 -4.73 -3.06
CA GLN A 93 8.99 -5.04 -2.42
C GLN A 93 8.83 -4.91 -0.93
N VAL A 94 9.35 -5.90 -0.19
CA VAL A 94 9.42 -5.84 1.28
C VAL A 94 10.89 -5.71 1.64
N LEU A 95 11.23 -4.66 2.39
CA LEU A 95 12.61 -4.24 2.60
C LEU A 95 12.90 -4.10 4.07
N MET A 96 14.16 -4.32 4.45
CA MET A 96 14.63 -4.01 5.79
C MET A 96 15.88 -3.15 5.69
N ASP A 97 16.10 -2.33 6.72
CA ASP A 97 17.25 -1.44 6.78
C ASP A 97 18.53 -2.28 6.96
N ILE A 98 19.55 -2.01 6.15
CA ILE A 98 20.82 -2.74 6.24
C ILE A 98 21.82 -2.07 7.20
N ALA A 99 21.53 -0.84 7.61
CA ALA A 99 22.47 -0.05 8.42
C ALA A 99 22.19 -0.14 9.91
N ARG A 100 21.32 -1.03 10.35
CA ARG A 100 20.95 -1.19 11.75
C ARG A 100 21.30 -2.56 12.27
#